data_0fe0a7ca47f576d98afe36eea4fb14ee
#
_entry.id   0fe0a7ca47f576d98afe36eea4fb14ee
#
_cell.length_a   1.000
_cell.length_b   1.000
_cell.length_c   1.000
_cell.angle_alpha   90.00
_cell.angle_beta   90.00
_cell.angle_gamma   90.00
#
_symmetry.space_group_name_H-M   'P 1'
#
loop_
_entity.id
_entity.type
_entity.pdbx_description
1 polymer ?
#
loop_
_entity_poly.entity_id
_entity_poly.type
_entity_poly.pdbx_seq_one_letter_code
_entity_poly.pdbx_strand_id
1 'polypeptide(L)'
;MKTKTDCSVCAVAIVKEEDRFIEEWLVYHRLLGVSHFFLYDNDPKLPLRSLLGASASFVTVIDWPGDPTAGWPGRNLQIKTYTHALAGKAASYTWVTFLDPDEFIVLRKHDTLPDFLSSFENVGSVRLNWHVFGHNGYYEDPQGLVTAALTRRMAAPSPRTKAISRTEAVSSIDSAHYCRLKRGWRTVDANGRPYAEALYPGKTERAHINHYQCRSFLTWMGRVTRGDVSFDRSTVPADDRWRLDEHLCLRQFVETVARDKNELVDDYMLRFETPILTHLAARSDRGSPDPGRPRWEPANLSSTIHGSPTIPERRRRWLPGVAGRLSDGLIRLHGWRLRRRLQRNRAGE
;
A
#
# COMPACT_ATOMS: atom_id res chain seq x y z
N MET A 1 -34.48 -17.54 13.05
CA MET A 1 -33.74 -17.17 11.82
C MET A 1 -33.06 -15.85 12.10
N LYS A 2 -31.73 -15.83 12.28
CA LYS A 2 -30.98 -14.56 12.33
C LYS A 2 -31.05 -13.95 10.93
N THR A 3 -31.68 -12.82 10.81
CA THR A 3 -31.64 -11.98 9.62
C THR A 3 -30.19 -11.89 9.15
N LYS A 4 -29.97 -11.96 7.84
CA LYS A 4 -28.67 -11.75 7.17
C LYS A 4 -28.10 -10.45 7.73
N THR A 5 -27.26 -10.55 8.77
CA THR A 5 -26.71 -9.39 9.47
C THR A 5 -25.95 -8.58 8.44
N ASP A 6 -26.29 -7.33 8.36
CA ASP A 6 -25.71 -6.35 7.44
C ASP A 6 -24.17 -6.44 7.56
N CYS A 7 -23.50 -7.06 6.59
CA CYS A 7 -22.07 -7.29 6.60
C CYS A 7 -21.35 -5.99 6.21
N SER A 8 -21.32 -5.05 7.13
CA SER A 8 -20.66 -3.76 6.92
C SER A 8 -19.16 -3.86 7.16
N VAL A 9 -18.38 -3.28 6.24
CA VAL A 9 -16.93 -3.26 6.29
C VAL A 9 -16.43 -1.84 6.34
N CYS A 10 -15.59 -1.49 7.31
CA CYS A 10 -14.86 -0.21 7.26
C CYS A 10 -13.36 -0.43 7.04
N ALA A 11 -12.74 0.54 6.37
CA ALA A 11 -11.30 0.61 6.22
C ALA A 11 -10.74 1.79 7.02
N VAL A 12 -9.60 1.57 7.67
CA VAL A 12 -8.89 2.59 8.44
C VAL A 12 -7.49 2.73 7.85
N ALA A 13 -7.10 3.95 7.52
CA ALA A 13 -5.76 4.26 7.01
C ALA A 13 -5.19 5.49 7.71
N ILE A 14 -3.86 5.47 7.97
CA ILE A 14 -3.11 6.69 8.23
C ILE A 14 -2.49 7.15 6.91
N VAL A 15 -2.64 8.43 6.58
CA VAL A 15 -2.31 8.98 5.27
C VAL A 15 -1.30 10.11 5.42
N LYS A 16 -0.22 10.04 4.64
CA LYS A 16 0.81 11.07 4.57
C LYS A 16 1.42 11.10 3.17
N GLU A 17 1.36 12.26 2.51
CA GLU A 17 1.91 12.47 1.16
C GLU A 17 1.39 11.44 0.13
N GLU A 18 0.07 11.16 0.18
CA GLU A 18 -0.61 10.21 -0.71
C GLU A 18 -1.69 10.91 -1.56
N ASP A 19 -1.62 12.23 -1.69
CA ASP A 19 -2.58 13.10 -2.36
C ASP A 19 -2.92 12.64 -3.78
N ARG A 20 -1.94 12.12 -4.51
CA ARG A 20 -2.09 11.65 -5.89
C ARG A 20 -2.84 10.32 -6.00
N PHE A 21 -2.76 9.47 -4.98
CA PHE A 21 -3.18 8.06 -5.09
C PHE A 21 -4.41 7.72 -4.25
N ILE A 22 -4.73 8.55 -3.26
CA ILE A 22 -5.78 8.25 -2.29
C ILE A 22 -7.17 8.15 -2.93
N GLU A 23 -7.46 8.92 -3.98
CA GLU A 23 -8.76 8.88 -4.64
C GLU A 23 -8.97 7.57 -5.40
N GLU A 24 -7.95 7.06 -6.11
CA GLU A 24 -8.00 5.74 -6.74
C GLU A 24 -8.26 4.64 -5.70
N TRP A 25 -7.53 4.69 -4.58
CA TRP A 25 -7.66 3.74 -3.49
C TRP A 25 -9.07 3.75 -2.86
N LEU A 26 -9.63 4.92 -2.62
CA LEU A 26 -10.98 5.09 -2.08
C LEU A 26 -12.04 4.55 -3.03
N VAL A 27 -11.99 4.94 -4.31
CA VAL A 27 -12.95 4.50 -5.32
C VAL A 27 -12.89 3.00 -5.49
N TYR A 28 -11.70 2.43 -5.63
CA TYR A 28 -11.53 0.99 -5.77
C TYR A 28 -12.15 0.21 -4.62
N HIS A 29 -11.79 0.54 -3.38
CA HIS A 29 -12.31 -0.18 -2.23
C HIS A 29 -13.81 0.07 -1.99
N ARG A 30 -14.33 1.23 -2.41
CA ARG A 30 -15.77 1.49 -2.42
C ARG A 30 -16.49 0.57 -3.38
N LEU A 31 -15.97 0.39 -4.59
CA LEU A 31 -16.48 -0.59 -5.57
C LEU A 31 -16.42 -2.02 -5.02
N LEU A 32 -15.39 -2.33 -4.24
CA LEU A 32 -15.22 -3.63 -3.59
C LEU A 32 -16.20 -3.86 -2.41
N GLY A 33 -16.98 -2.85 -2.02
CA GLY A 33 -17.99 -2.96 -0.98
C GLY A 33 -17.55 -2.47 0.41
N VAL A 34 -16.45 -1.72 0.53
CA VAL A 34 -16.14 -1.00 1.77
C VAL A 34 -17.22 0.05 2.02
N SER A 35 -17.87 -0.02 3.17
CA SER A 35 -18.99 0.84 3.52
C SER A 35 -18.54 2.23 3.95
N HIS A 36 -17.41 2.33 4.65
CA HIS A 36 -16.89 3.59 5.17
C HIS A 36 -15.37 3.59 5.35
N PHE A 37 -14.77 4.76 5.23
CA PHE A 37 -13.34 4.99 5.40
C PHE A 37 -13.08 5.97 6.54
N PHE A 38 -12.18 5.59 7.45
CA PHE A 38 -11.63 6.47 8.46
C PHE A 38 -10.18 6.79 8.07
N LEU A 39 -9.95 8.00 7.57
CA LEU A 39 -8.65 8.47 7.13
C LEU A 39 -8.04 9.37 8.22
N TYR A 40 -6.92 8.96 8.74
CA TYR A 40 -6.14 9.71 9.72
C TYR A 40 -5.08 10.50 8.99
N ASP A 41 -5.32 11.80 8.88
CA ASP A 41 -4.50 12.73 8.13
C ASP A 41 -3.25 13.13 8.91
N ASN A 42 -2.11 12.65 8.50
CA ASN A 42 -0.80 12.97 9.09
C ASN A 42 0.02 13.89 8.19
N ASP A 43 -0.61 14.56 7.22
CA ASP A 43 0.06 15.50 6.33
C ASP A 43 -0.27 16.95 6.68
N PRO A 44 0.67 17.69 7.31
CA PRO A 44 0.46 19.10 7.62
C PRO A 44 0.55 20.02 6.41
N LYS A 45 1.10 19.52 5.26
CA LYS A 45 1.34 20.36 4.07
C LYS A 45 0.14 20.41 3.14
N LEU A 46 -0.55 19.27 2.99
CA LEU A 46 -1.69 19.14 2.10
C LEU A 46 -2.82 18.37 2.81
N PRO A 47 -3.67 19.05 3.58
CA PRO A 47 -4.74 18.39 4.32
C PRO A 47 -5.71 17.63 3.40
N LEU A 48 -5.99 16.38 3.73
CA LEU A 48 -6.92 15.53 2.98
C LEU A 48 -8.32 16.13 2.84
N ARG A 49 -8.77 16.94 3.79
CA ARG A 49 -10.06 17.63 3.71
C ARG A 49 -10.13 18.56 2.50
N SER A 50 -9.04 19.27 2.22
CA SER A 50 -8.93 20.13 1.05
C SER A 50 -8.92 19.34 -0.25
N LEU A 51 -8.35 18.14 -0.20
CA LEU A 51 -8.24 17.24 -1.33
C LEU A 51 -9.58 16.58 -1.67
N LEU A 52 -10.24 16.01 -0.67
CA LEU A 52 -11.43 15.17 -0.87
C LEU A 52 -12.73 15.98 -0.93
N GLY A 53 -12.71 17.24 -0.48
CA GLY A 53 -13.91 18.09 -0.41
C GLY A 53 -14.97 17.55 0.54
N ALA A 54 -16.11 18.27 0.63
CA ALA A 54 -17.24 17.89 1.50
C ALA A 54 -18.07 16.71 0.98
N SER A 55 -17.75 16.16 -0.19
CA SER A 55 -18.67 15.33 -0.95
C SER A 55 -18.62 13.83 -0.70
N ALA A 56 -17.79 13.35 0.21
CA ALA A 56 -17.67 11.92 0.46
C ALA A 56 -18.34 11.51 1.78
N SER A 57 -19.67 11.32 1.78
CA SER A 57 -20.43 10.84 2.95
C SER A 57 -19.94 9.50 3.53
N PHE A 58 -19.17 8.74 2.75
CA PHE A 58 -18.55 7.49 3.15
C PHE A 58 -17.10 7.64 3.65
N VAL A 59 -16.60 8.88 3.82
CA VAL A 59 -15.24 9.15 4.33
C VAL A 59 -15.32 10.05 5.55
N THR A 60 -14.64 9.66 6.61
CA THR A 60 -14.37 10.53 7.78
C THR A 60 -12.88 10.82 7.80
N VAL A 61 -12.50 12.07 7.63
CA VAL A 61 -11.12 12.54 7.79
C VAL A 61 -10.93 13.01 9.22
N ILE A 62 -9.87 12.55 9.86
CA ILE A 62 -9.48 12.87 11.24
C ILE A 62 -8.10 13.48 11.17
N ASP A 63 -7.96 14.74 11.59
CA ASP A 63 -6.66 15.40 11.69
C ASP A 63 -5.82 14.66 12.74
N TRP A 64 -4.66 14.14 12.35
CA TRP A 64 -3.85 13.28 13.19
C TRP A 64 -2.39 13.74 13.21
N PRO A 65 -2.12 14.96 13.68
CA PRO A 65 -0.76 15.45 13.78
C PRO A 65 -0.01 14.59 14.80
N GLY A 66 1.12 14.08 14.41
CA GLY A 66 1.95 13.27 15.31
C GLY A 66 3.31 13.04 14.70
N ASP A 67 4.33 13.11 15.55
CA ASP A 67 5.65 12.63 15.21
C ASP A 67 5.63 11.10 15.30
N PRO A 68 5.89 10.39 14.19
CA PRO A 68 5.99 8.93 14.22
C PRO A 68 7.11 8.44 15.14
N THR A 69 8.08 9.30 15.44
CA THR A 69 9.22 8.98 16.30
C THR A 69 8.94 9.26 17.79
N ALA A 70 7.91 10.06 18.11
CA ALA A 70 7.57 10.43 19.48
C ALA A 70 6.86 9.27 20.20
N GLY A 71 7.55 8.63 21.12
CA GLY A 71 6.95 7.71 22.10
C GLY A 71 7.18 6.23 21.87
N TRP A 72 8.34 5.85 21.40
CA TRP A 72 8.84 4.47 21.47
C TRP A 72 9.35 4.10 22.90
N PRO A 73 9.22 2.84 23.40
CA PRO A 73 9.10 1.60 22.62
C PRO A 73 7.66 1.03 22.59
N GLY A 74 7.27 0.54 21.41
CA GLY A 74 6.08 -0.32 21.25
C GLY A 74 4.77 0.36 20.87
N ARG A 75 4.74 1.67 20.65
CA ARG A 75 3.53 2.41 20.26
C ARG A 75 3.79 3.34 19.09
N ASN A 76 4.03 2.77 17.91
CA ASN A 76 4.11 3.58 16.72
C ASN A 76 2.78 4.30 16.45
N LEU A 77 2.85 5.39 15.70
CA LEU A 77 1.68 6.22 15.40
C LEU A 77 0.56 5.40 14.74
N GLN A 78 0.90 4.42 13.92
CA GLN A 78 -0.04 3.55 13.23
C GLN A 78 -0.86 2.68 14.21
N ILE A 79 -0.23 2.11 15.23
CA ILE A 79 -0.94 1.36 16.29
C ILE A 79 -1.87 2.27 17.10
N LYS A 80 -1.42 3.49 17.43
CA LYS A 80 -2.26 4.49 18.11
C LYS A 80 -3.48 4.85 17.27
N THR A 81 -3.29 5.08 15.97
CA THR A 81 -4.35 5.37 15.00
C THR A 81 -5.40 4.26 14.98
N TYR A 82 -4.99 3.03 14.83
CA TYR A 82 -5.91 1.88 14.73
C TYR A 82 -6.64 1.62 16.04
N THR A 83 -5.96 1.78 17.17
CA THR A 83 -6.58 1.68 18.50
C THR A 83 -7.63 2.78 18.70
N HIS A 84 -7.33 4.02 18.33
CA HIS A 84 -8.28 5.12 18.39
C HIS A 84 -9.50 4.88 17.49
N ALA A 85 -9.31 4.37 16.28
CA ALA A 85 -10.41 4.05 15.37
C ALA A 85 -11.38 3.03 15.98
N LEU A 86 -10.85 1.94 16.56
CA LEU A 86 -11.66 0.90 17.21
C LEU A 86 -12.29 1.33 18.54
N ALA A 87 -11.70 2.26 19.24
CA ALA A 87 -12.34 2.87 20.41
C ALA A 87 -13.48 3.83 20.03
N GLY A 88 -13.54 4.23 18.75
CA GLY A 88 -14.52 5.15 18.20
C GLY A 88 -15.50 4.49 17.24
N LYS A 89 -15.84 5.23 16.19
CA LYS A 89 -16.90 4.84 15.22
C LYS A 89 -16.62 3.57 14.41
N ALA A 90 -15.37 3.17 14.24
CA ALA A 90 -15.05 1.95 13.52
C ALA A 90 -15.60 0.69 14.22
N ALA A 91 -15.80 0.72 15.53
CA ALA A 91 -16.39 -0.38 16.29
C ALA A 91 -17.86 -0.69 15.93
N SER A 92 -18.57 0.23 15.29
CA SER A 92 -19.96 0.01 14.86
C SER A 92 -20.10 -0.83 13.57
N TYR A 93 -19.01 -1.07 12.86
CA TYR A 93 -18.98 -1.93 11.68
C TYR A 93 -18.77 -3.39 12.05
N THR A 94 -19.29 -4.31 11.23
CA THR A 94 -19.10 -5.75 11.47
C THR A 94 -17.66 -6.17 11.29
N TRP A 95 -16.99 -5.60 10.27
CA TRP A 95 -15.60 -5.89 9.93
C TRP A 95 -14.79 -4.61 9.79
N VAL A 96 -13.55 -4.68 10.19
CA VAL A 96 -12.56 -3.61 10.01
C VAL A 96 -11.32 -4.16 9.31
N THR A 97 -10.75 -3.37 8.42
CA THR A 97 -9.43 -3.61 7.86
C THR A 97 -8.53 -2.38 8.04
N PHE A 98 -7.26 -2.63 8.36
CA PHE A 98 -6.23 -1.61 8.50
C PHE A 98 -5.32 -1.71 7.29
N LEU A 99 -5.43 -0.76 6.36
CA LEU A 99 -4.71 -0.76 5.09
C LEU A 99 -3.86 0.48 4.94
N ASP A 100 -2.71 0.32 4.31
CA ASP A 100 -1.93 1.46 3.84
C ASP A 100 -2.48 1.92 2.46
N PRO A 101 -2.34 3.21 2.07
CA PRO A 101 -2.89 3.72 0.81
C PRO A 101 -2.29 3.11 -0.47
N ASP A 102 -1.26 2.30 -0.34
CA ASP A 102 -0.64 1.55 -1.43
C ASP A 102 -1.00 0.05 -1.43
N GLU A 103 -1.97 -0.34 -0.60
CA GLU A 103 -2.46 -1.71 -0.47
C GLU A 103 -3.89 -1.84 -1.00
N PHE A 104 -4.10 -2.76 -1.93
CA PHE A 104 -5.38 -3.01 -2.59
C PHE A 104 -5.83 -4.44 -2.34
N ILE A 105 -6.99 -4.63 -1.71
CA ILE A 105 -7.59 -5.96 -1.51
C ILE A 105 -8.06 -6.50 -2.85
N VAL A 106 -7.60 -7.67 -3.24
CA VAL A 106 -8.02 -8.32 -4.49
C VAL A 106 -8.82 -9.56 -4.18
N LEU A 107 -10.04 -9.62 -4.73
CA LEU A 107 -10.91 -10.80 -4.67
C LEU A 107 -10.91 -11.50 -6.03
N ARG A 108 -10.51 -12.77 -6.06
CA ARG A 108 -10.43 -13.57 -7.29
C ARG A 108 -11.68 -14.40 -7.57
N LYS A 109 -12.50 -14.66 -6.54
CA LYS A 109 -13.68 -15.55 -6.61
C LYS A 109 -14.95 -14.93 -6.03
N HIS A 110 -14.92 -13.65 -5.71
CA HIS A 110 -16.04 -12.90 -5.16
C HIS A 110 -15.99 -11.50 -5.76
N ASP A 111 -17.16 -10.88 -5.93
CA ASP A 111 -17.22 -9.53 -6.47
C ASP A 111 -17.13 -8.47 -5.37
N THR A 112 -17.55 -8.78 -4.15
CA THR A 112 -17.53 -7.84 -3.04
C THR A 112 -16.97 -8.43 -1.76
N LEU A 113 -16.45 -7.55 -0.88
CA LEU A 113 -16.00 -7.94 0.46
C LEU A 113 -17.11 -8.53 1.32
N PRO A 114 -18.32 -7.96 1.37
CA PRO A 114 -19.43 -8.59 2.10
C PRO A 114 -19.71 -10.01 1.65
N ASP A 115 -19.69 -10.28 0.33
CA ASP A 115 -19.89 -11.62 -0.21
C ASP A 115 -18.74 -12.57 0.20
N PHE A 116 -17.49 -12.14 0.04
CA PHE A 116 -16.32 -12.90 0.49
C PHE A 116 -16.38 -13.23 1.98
N LEU A 117 -16.68 -12.23 2.83
CA LEU A 117 -16.68 -12.37 4.28
C LEU A 117 -17.87 -13.16 4.81
N SER A 118 -18.98 -13.23 4.09
CA SER A 118 -20.14 -14.05 4.46
C SER A 118 -19.81 -15.54 4.56
N SER A 119 -18.77 -15.99 3.86
CA SER A 119 -18.31 -17.39 3.90
C SER A 119 -17.53 -17.77 5.17
N PHE A 120 -17.26 -16.81 6.08
CA PHE A 120 -16.44 -17.04 7.27
C PHE A 120 -17.31 -17.00 8.55
N GLU A 121 -17.92 -18.12 8.88
CA GLU A 121 -18.63 -18.29 10.15
C GLU A 121 -17.63 -18.55 11.30
N ASN A 122 -17.87 -17.95 12.48
CA ASN A 122 -17.04 -18.10 13.68
C ASN A 122 -15.54 -17.81 13.45
N VAL A 123 -15.23 -16.91 12.49
CA VAL A 123 -13.89 -16.42 12.22
C VAL A 123 -13.78 -15.01 12.71
N GLY A 124 -12.77 -14.73 13.52
CA GLY A 124 -12.48 -13.38 14.02
C GLY A 124 -11.58 -12.57 13.10
N SER A 125 -10.74 -13.22 12.29
CA SER A 125 -9.81 -12.52 11.40
C SER A 125 -9.45 -13.37 10.19
N VAL A 126 -9.45 -12.75 9.01
CA VAL A 126 -8.99 -13.33 7.75
C VAL A 126 -7.69 -12.64 7.34
N ARG A 127 -6.63 -13.41 7.16
CA ARG A 127 -5.30 -12.92 6.77
C ARG A 127 -5.14 -13.01 5.25
N LEU A 128 -4.74 -11.89 4.63
CA LEU A 128 -4.48 -11.79 3.21
C LEU A 128 -3.01 -11.52 2.97
N ASN A 129 -2.32 -12.41 2.28
CA ASN A 129 -0.90 -12.24 1.94
C ASN A 129 -0.71 -11.18 0.87
N TRP A 130 0.46 -10.54 0.86
CA TRP A 130 0.81 -9.56 -0.16
C TRP A 130 1.29 -10.24 -1.44
N HIS A 131 0.85 -9.74 -2.57
CA HIS A 131 1.54 -9.76 -3.84
C HIS A 131 2.24 -8.42 -4.01
N VAL A 132 3.56 -8.41 -3.97
CA VAL A 132 4.35 -7.17 -3.99
C VAL A 132 4.66 -6.77 -5.41
N PHE A 133 4.16 -5.60 -5.82
CA PHE A 133 4.39 -5.03 -7.14
C PHE A 133 5.67 -4.19 -7.14
N GLY A 134 6.42 -4.29 -8.24
CA GLY A 134 7.63 -3.51 -8.48
C GLY A 134 7.33 -2.17 -9.15
N HIS A 135 8.39 -1.47 -9.50
CA HIS A 135 8.32 -0.17 -10.17
C HIS A 135 8.03 -0.27 -11.69
N ASN A 136 7.98 -1.46 -12.26
CA ASN A 136 7.69 -1.75 -13.68
C ASN A 136 8.51 -0.92 -14.69
N GLY A 137 9.71 -0.47 -14.33
CA GLY A 137 10.58 0.37 -15.15
C GLY A 137 10.30 1.87 -15.06
N TYR A 138 9.35 2.29 -14.25
CA TYR A 138 9.04 3.71 -14.08
C TYR A 138 10.10 4.40 -13.22
N TYR A 139 10.68 5.48 -13.75
CA TYR A 139 11.56 6.39 -12.99
C TYR A 139 10.73 7.36 -12.16
N GLU A 140 9.74 8.00 -12.76
CA GLU A 140 8.71 8.82 -12.12
C GLU A 140 7.39 8.04 -12.06
N ASP A 141 6.47 8.47 -11.20
CA ASP A 141 5.18 7.83 -11.09
C ASP A 141 4.43 7.84 -12.42
N PRO A 142 3.79 6.71 -12.78
CA PRO A 142 3.04 6.63 -14.02
C PRO A 142 1.89 7.65 -14.04
N GLN A 143 1.56 8.17 -15.20
CA GLN A 143 0.34 8.93 -15.36
C GLN A 143 -0.88 7.99 -15.31
N GLY A 144 -1.99 8.45 -14.72
CA GLY A 144 -3.20 7.65 -14.55
C GLY A 144 -3.18 6.75 -13.30
N LEU A 145 -3.91 5.65 -13.37
CA LEU A 145 -4.08 4.73 -12.25
C LEU A 145 -2.84 3.90 -12.00
N VAL A 146 -2.45 3.80 -10.74
CA VAL A 146 -1.32 2.94 -10.29
C VAL A 146 -1.64 1.48 -10.59
N THR A 147 -2.88 1.06 -10.32
CA THR A 147 -3.31 -0.33 -10.52
C THR A 147 -3.34 -0.76 -11.98
N ALA A 148 -3.50 0.19 -12.92
CA ALA A 148 -3.45 -0.08 -14.35
C ALA A 148 -2.01 -0.02 -14.91
N ALA A 149 -1.19 0.86 -14.39
CA ALA A 149 0.17 1.07 -14.88
C ALA A 149 1.17 0.03 -14.36
N LEU A 150 1.01 -0.41 -13.10
CA LEU A 150 1.94 -1.33 -12.46
C LEU A 150 1.38 -2.76 -12.51
N THR A 151 1.74 -3.50 -13.54
CA THR A 151 1.25 -4.87 -13.79
C THR A 151 2.29 -5.95 -13.52
N ARG A 152 3.49 -5.60 -13.03
CA ARG A 152 4.53 -6.58 -12.72
C ARG A 152 4.81 -6.67 -11.24
N ARG A 153 4.91 -7.90 -10.75
CA ARG A 153 5.10 -8.22 -9.32
C ARG A 153 6.09 -9.35 -9.09
N MET A 154 6.40 -9.61 -7.84
CA MET A 154 7.11 -10.83 -7.43
C MET A 154 6.31 -12.07 -7.84
N ALA A 155 7.00 -13.12 -8.26
CA ALA A 155 6.36 -14.39 -8.60
C ALA A 155 5.73 -15.03 -7.36
N ALA A 156 6.47 -15.12 -6.27
CA ALA A 156 5.97 -15.67 -5.01
C ALA A 156 5.18 -14.63 -4.19
N PRO A 157 4.10 -15.04 -3.49
CA PRO A 157 3.47 -14.18 -2.51
C PRO A 157 4.42 -13.91 -1.33
N SER A 158 4.34 -12.71 -0.77
CA SER A 158 5.07 -12.37 0.46
C SER A 158 4.46 -13.11 1.65
N PRO A 159 5.26 -13.54 2.64
CA PRO A 159 4.73 -14.05 3.90
C PRO A 159 4.02 -12.99 4.74
N ARG A 160 4.26 -11.71 4.48
CA ARG A 160 3.56 -10.62 5.16
C ARG A 160 2.09 -10.57 4.76
N THR A 161 1.26 -10.09 5.68
CA THR A 161 -0.20 -10.06 5.51
C THR A 161 -0.78 -8.74 5.98
N LYS A 162 -2.00 -8.44 5.52
CA LYS A 162 -2.95 -7.59 6.24
C LYS A 162 -4.18 -8.41 6.64
N ALA A 163 -4.91 -7.93 7.64
CA ALA A 163 -6.04 -8.65 8.17
C ALA A 163 -7.35 -7.88 7.97
N ILE A 164 -8.42 -8.62 7.71
CA ILE A 164 -9.80 -8.15 7.85
C ILE A 164 -10.35 -8.83 9.09
N SER A 165 -10.72 -8.05 10.11
CA SER A 165 -11.08 -8.58 11.42
C SER A 165 -12.49 -8.19 11.81
N ARG A 166 -13.24 -9.10 12.46
CA ARG A 166 -14.49 -8.73 13.12
C ARG A 166 -14.21 -7.77 14.26
N THR A 167 -14.87 -6.64 14.30
CA THR A 167 -14.66 -5.61 15.33
C THR A 167 -14.91 -6.14 16.72
N GLU A 168 -15.97 -6.93 16.90
CA GLU A 168 -16.31 -7.59 18.17
C GLU A 168 -15.27 -8.61 18.64
N ALA A 169 -14.50 -9.21 17.71
CA ALA A 169 -13.50 -10.22 18.01
C ALA A 169 -12.16 -9.65 18.46
N VAL A 170 -11.88 -8.37 18.17
CA VAL A 170 -10.59 -7.76 18.50
C VAL A 170 -10.47 -7.52 20.00
N SER A 171 -9.34 -7.91 20.57
CA SER A 171 -8.98 -7.61 21.97
C SER A 171 -7.96 -6.47 22.08
N SER A 172 -6.96 -6.44 21.20
CA SER A 172 -5.96 -5.37 21.12
C SER A 172 -5.33 -5.28 19.74
N ILE A 173 -4.65 -4.16 19.48
CA ILE A 173 -3.87 -3.95 18.27
C ILE A 173 -2.41 -3.80 18.66
N ASP A 174 -1.63 -4.81 18.35
CA ASP A 174 -0.20 -4.88 18.70
C ASP A 174 0.67 -4.79 17.43
N SER A 175 0.06 -4.85 16.26
CA SER A 175 0.74 -4.85 14.94
C SER A 175 -0.05 -4.06 13.91
N ALA A 176 0.65 -3.44 12.98
CA ALA A 176 0.06 -2.83 11.79
C ALA A 176 -0.53 -3.86 10.80
N HIS A 177 -0.25 -5.13 11.01
CA HIS A 177 -0.59 -6.21 10.09
C HIS A 177 -1.75 -7.09 10.56
N TYR A 178 -2.02 -7.11 11.87
CA TYR A 178 -3.04 -7.97 12.46
C TYR A 178 -3.44 -7.52 13.86
N CYS A 179 -4.61 -7.97 14.27
CA CYS A 179 -5.12 -7.75 15.62
C CYS A 179 -4.97 -9.02 16.47
N ARG A 180 -4.82 -8.84 17.76
CA ARG A 180 -5.01 -9.90 18.73
C ARG A 180 -6.51 -10.13 18.93
N LEU A 181 -6.92 -11.38 18.97
CA LEU A 181 -8.33 -11.75 19.12
C LEU A 181 -8.67 -12.13 20.55
N LYS A 182 -9.92 -11.93 20.94
CA LYS A 182 -10.51 -12.44 22.16
C LYS A 182 -10.57 -13.97 22.12
N ARG A 183 -10.60 -14.61 23.30
CA ARG A 183 -10.72 -16.06 23.42
C ARG A 183 -11.95 -16.59 22.67
N GLY A 184 -11.78 -17.72 21.99
CA GLY A 184 -12.83 -18.37 21.22
C GLY A 184 -12.89 -17.96 19.75
N TRP A 185 -12.26 -16.85 19.35
CA TRP A 185 -12.15 -16.47 17.97
C TRP A 185 -10.89 -17.04 17.31
N ARG A 186 -11.01 -17.35 16.02
CA ARG A 186 -9.90 -17.94 15.24
C ARG A 186 -9.47 -17.02 14.11
N THR A 187 -8.20 -17.13 13.74
CA THR A 187 -7.62 -16.50 12.55
C THR A 187 -7.48 -17.54 11.44
N VAL A 188 -7.84 -17.17 10.21
CA VAL A 188 -7.72 -18.04 9.03
C VAL A 188 -7.02 -17.30 7.88
N ASP A 189 -6.55 -18.06 6.87
CA ASP A 189 -6.14 -17.51 5.58
C ASP A 189 -7.36 -17.21 4.68
N ALA A 190 -7.11 -16.70 3.48
CA ALA A 190 -8.17 -16.39 2.49
C ALA A 190 -9.02 -17.62 2.09
N ASN A 191 -8.52 -18.84 2.26
CA ASN A 191 -9.21 -20.08 1.95
C ASN A 191 -9.93 -20.72 3.16
N GLY A 192 -9.88 -20.04 4.34
CA GLY A 192 -10.51 -20.52 5.56
C GLY A 192 -9.68 -21.52 6.36
N ARG A 193 -8.41 -21.74 6.00
CA ARG A 193 -7.51 -22.61 6.74
C ARG A 193 -6.97 -21.89 7.98
N PRO A 194 -6.77 -22.59 9.10
CA PRO A 194 -6.15 -21.99 10.28
C PRO A 194 -4.83 -21.31 9.95
N TYR A 195 -4.65 -20.10 10.44
CA TYR A 195 -3.42 -19.33 10.27
C TYR A 195 -2.64 -19.36 11.58
N ALA A 196 -1.56 -20.13 11.60
CA ALA A 196 -0.80 -20.40 12.82
C ALA A 196 0.26 -19.33 13.11
N GLU A 197 0.90 -18.76 12.07
CA GLU A 197 2.03 -17.85 12.21
C GLU A 197 1.87 -16.58 11.38
N ALA A 198 2.41 -15.48 11.92
CA ALA A 198 2.30 -14.15 11.29
C ALA A 198 3.04 -14.04 9.95
N LEU A 199 4.03 -14.89 9.70
CA LEU A 199 4.86 -14.87 8.49
C LEU A 199 4.67 -16.10 7.59
N TYR A 200 3.60 -16.87 7.80
CA TYR A 200 3.32 -18.02 6.96
C TYR A 200 2.67 -17.55 5.63
N PRO A 201 3.20 -17.96 4.46
CA PRO A 201 2.54 -17.67 3.20
C PRO A 201 1.27 -18.54 3.08
N GLY A 202 0.12 -17.91 3.25
CA GLY A 202 -1.19 -18.55 3.08
C GLY A 202 -1.54 -18.71 1.60
N LYS A 203 -2.73 -19.24 1.36
CA LYS A 203 -3.27 -19.38 0.02
C LYS A 203 -3.85 -18.07 -0.48
N THR A 204 -3.55 -17.72 -1.71
CA THR A 204 -3.90 -16.43 -2.34
C THR A 204 -4.92 -16.55 -3.47
N GLU A 205 -5.41 -17.76 -3.75
CA GLU A 205 -6.28 -18.04 -4.90
C GLU A 205 -7.68 -17.44 -4.76
N ARG A 206 -8.18 -17.20 -3.55
CA ARG A 206 -9.49 -16.56 -3.31
C ARG A 206 -9.35 -15.06 -3.15
N ALA A 207 -8.37 -14.64 -2.34
CA ALA A 207 -8.12 -13.23 -2.06
C ALA A 207 -6.68 -13.00 -1.61
N HIS A 208 -6.16 -11.81 -1.87
CA HIS A 208 -4.83 -11.33 -1.45
C HIS A 208 -4.80 -9.80 -1.41
N ILE A 209 -3.65 -9.23 -1.07
CA ILE A 209 -3.39 -7.80 -1.16
C ILE A 209 -2.39 -7.55 -2.29
N ASN A 210 -2.71 -6.69 -3.24
CA ASN A 210 -1.72 -6.08 -4.10
C ASN A 210 -1.06 -4.93 -3.36
N HIS A 211 0.25 -4.99 -3.18
CA HIS A 211 1.01 -3.97 -2.46
C HIS A 211 1.94 -3.23 -3.42
N TYR A 212 1.58 -1.99 -3.75
CA TYR A 212 2.29 -1.12 -4.69
C TYR A 212 3.32 -0.24 -3.99
N GLN A 213 4.10 -0.84 -3.08
CA GLN A 213 5.04 -0.11 -2.22
C GLN A 213 6.14 0.64 -2.98
N CYS A 214 6.48 0.21 -4.19
CA CYS A 214 7.59 0.80 -4.96
C CYS A 214 7.14 1.96 -5.84
N ARG A 215 5.96 1.83 -6.49
CA ARG A 215 5.41 2.73 -7.50
C ARG A 215 6.42 3.09 -8.59
N SER A 216 7.32 4.05 -8.31
CA SER A 216 8.43 4.45 -9.17
C SER A 216 9.74 4.51 -8.41
N PHE A 217 10.84 4.74 -9.13
CA PHE A 217 12.14 4.96 -8.49
C PHE A 217 12.12 6.20 -7.59
N LEU A 218 11.57 7.33 -8.06
CA LEU A 218 11.54 8.56 -7.27
C LEU A 218 10.64 8.42 -6.03
N THR A 219 9.49 7.77 -6.15
CA THR A 219 8.63 7.51 -4.97
C THR A 219 9.34 6.62 -3.95
N TRP A 220 10.03 5.58 -4.42
CA TRP A 220 10.84 4.74 -3.53
C TRP A 220 11.92 5.55 -2.79
N MET A 221 12.70 6.35 -3.52
CA MET A 221 13.75 7.20 -2.93
C MET A 221 13.17 8.23 -1.96
N GLY A 222 12.04 8.86 -2.32
CA GLY A 222 11.35 9.82 -1.45
C GLY A 222 10.90 9.20 -0.11
N ARG A 223 10.38 7.97 -0.13
CA ARG A 223 10.01 7.26 1.09
C ARG A 223 11.21 6.98 2.00
N VAL A 224 12.35 6.66 1.43
CA VAL A 224 13.56 6.39 2.21
C VAL A 224 14.11 7.65 2.83
N THR A 225 14.17 8.75 2.09
CA THR A 225 14.67 10.03 2.61
C THR A 225 13.74 10.65 3.65
N ARG A 226 12.42 10.50 3.46
CA ARG A 226 11.39 10.95 4.42
C ARG A 226 11.43 10.15 5.72
N GLY A 227 11.82 8.87 5.66
CA GLY A 227 11.70 7.91 6.75
C GLY A 227 10.31 7.25 6.79
N ASP A 228 10.27 6.10 7.41
CA ASP A 228 9.05 5.30 7.59
C ASP A 228 8.34 5.74 8.89
N VAL A 229 7.03 5.93 8.84
CA VAL A 229 6.20 6.25 10.03
C VAL A 229 6.20 5.15 11.10
N SER A 230 6.71 3.97 10.74
CA SER A 230 6.77 2.80 11.62
C SER A 230 8.09 2.69 12.38
N PHE A 231 9.13 3.46 12.04
CA PHE A 231 10.47 3.26 12.59
C PHE A 231 11.03 4.51 13.23
N ASP A 232 11.43 4.39 14.49
CA ASP A 232 12.41 5.27 15.10
C ASP A 232 13.81 4.92 14.52
N ARG A 233 14.48 5.92 13.95
CA ARG A 233 15.81 5.76 13.36
C ARG A 233 16.84 5.20 14.35
N SER A 234 16.69 5.47 15.64
CA SER A 234 17.60 4.99 16.69
C SER A 234 17.46 3.49 16.98
N THR A 235 16.32 2.90 16.65
CA THR A 235 15.99 1.50 16.95
C THR A 235 15.95 0.58 15.73
N VAL A 236 16.34 1.10 14.54
CA VAL A 236 16.35 0.32 13.30
C VAL A 236 17.30 -0.87 13.45
N PRO A 237 16.82 -2.12 13.27
CA PRO A 237 17.66 -3.30 13.28
C PRO A 237 18.79 -3.20 12.26
N ALA A 238 19.90 -3.85 12.51
CA ALA A 238 21.07 -3.84 11.62
C ALA A 238 20.70 -4.22 10.18
N ASP A 239 19.77 -5.15 10.02
CA ASP A 239 19.29 -5.66 8.73
C ASP A 239 18.47 -4.64 7.94
N ASP A 240 17.87 -3.65 8.63
CA ASP A 240 17.03 -2.60 8.04
C ASP A 240 17.74 -1.23 7.95
N ARG A 241 19.02 -1.16 8.33
CA ARG A 241 19.81 0.10 8.28
C ARG A 241 19.96 0.70 6.89
N TRP A 242 19.71 -0.09 5.83
CA TRP A 242 19.62 0.42 4.45
C TRP A 242 18.59 1.56 4.30
N ARG A 243 17.56 1.59 5.17
CA ARG A 243 16.54 2.65 5.21
C ARG A 243 17.06 3.98 5.74
N LEU A 244 18.23 4.02 6.32
CA LEU A 244 18.85 5.22 6.89
C LEU A 244 19.93 5.82 5.99
N ASP A 245 20.39 5.07 4.99
CA ASP A 245 21.49 5.43 4.11
C ASP A 245 21.01 5.42 2.66
N GLU A 246 21.10 6.57 2.00
CA GLU A 246 20.67 6.76 0.61
C GLU A 246 21.36 5.78 -0.35
N HIS A 247 22.67 5.51 -0.12
CA HIS A 247 23.43 4.58 -0.96
C HIS A 247 23.01 3.12 -0.74
N LEU A 248 22.78 2.74 0.51
CA LEU A 248 22.26 1.41 0.83
C LEU A 248 20.85 1.24 0.28
N CYS A 249 20.03 2.28 0.30
CA CYS A 249 18.71 2.26 -0.28
C CYS A 249 18.74 2.11 -1.80
N LEU A 250 19.60 2.88 -2.48
CA LEU A 250 19.79 2.75 -3.93
C LEU A 250 20.25 1.34 -4.29
N ARG A 251 21.19 0.80 -3.52
CA ARG A 251 21.64 -0.58 -3.69
C ARG A 251 20.50 -1.58 -3.51
N GLN A 252 19.71 -1.46 -2.44
CA GLN A 252 18.54 -2.29 -2.20
C GLN A 252 17.53 -2.19 -3.33
N PHE A 253 17.29 -0.98 -3.86
CA PHE A 253 16.41 -0.79 -5.01
C PHE A 253 16.92 -1.56 -6.22
N VAL A 254 18.19 -1.40 -6.58
CA VAL A 254 18.76 -2.04 -7.78
C VAL A 254 18.82 -3.56 -7.64
N GLU A 255 19.27 -4.07 -6.48
CA GLU A 255 19.51 -5.49 -6.27
C GLU A 255 18.22 -6.30 -6.05
N THR A 256 17.22 -5.72 -5.43
CA THR A 256 15.99 -6.44 -5.08
C THR A 256 14.74 -5.89 -5.74
N VAL A 257 14.49 -4.59 -5.65
CA VAL A 257 13.23 -4.01 -6.15
C VAL A 257 13.15 -4.06 -7.67
N ALA A 258 14.23 -3.67 -8.36
CA ALA A 258 14.25 -3.62 -9.80
C ALA A 258 14.26 -5.02 -10.43
N ARG A 259 14.89 -5.99 -9.80
CA ARG A 259 15.01 -7.35 -10.29
C ARG A 259 13.85 -8.24 -9.84
N ASP A 260 13.70 -8.39 -8.53
CA ASP A 260 12.87 -9.44 -7.95
C ASP A 260 11.37 -9.07 -7.92
N LYS A 261 11.03 -7.78 -7.93
CA LYS A 261 9.63 -7.35 -7.85
C LYS A 261 8.95 -7.10 -9.20
N ASN A 262 9.60 -7.44 -10.31
CA ASN A 262 9.07 -7.29 -11.66
C ASN A 262 9.07 -8.61 -12.46
N GLU A 263 9.02 -9.76 -11.77
CA GLU A 263 9.20 -11.09 -12.40
C GLU A 263 7.98 -11.53 -13.20
N LEU A 264 6.78 -11.38 -12.64
CA LEU A 264 5.53 -11.90 -13.18
C LEU A 264 4.58 -10.77 -13.59
N VAL A 265 3.92 -10.93 -14.74
CA VAL A 265 2.81 -10.06 -15.15
C VAL A 265 1.55 -10.49 -14.41
N ASP A 266 0.87 -9.54 -13.77
CA ASP A 266 -0.44 -9.68 -13.15
C ASP A 266 -1.29 -8.44 -13.50
N ASP A 267 -2.09 -8.56 -14.52
CA ASP A 267 -2.91 -7.51 -15.11
C ASP A 267 -4.38 -7.55 -14.63
N TYR A 268 -4.67 -8.35 -13.61
CA TYR A 268 -6.04 -8.55 -13.11
C TYR A 268 -6.74 -7.25 -12.76
N MET A 269 -6.00 -6.26 -12.28
CA MET A 269 -6.54 -4.97 -11.87
C MET A 269 -7.02 -4.09 -13.03
N LEU A 270 -6.60 -4.35 -14.28
CA LEU A 270 -7.05 -3.60 -15.46
C LEU A 270 -8.58 -3.65 -15.64
N ARG A 271 -9.23 -4.70 -15.19
CA ARG A 271 -10.70 -4.82 -15.20
C ARG A 271 -11.42 -3.72 -14.42
N PHE A 272 -10.74 -3.07 -13.49
CA PHE A 272 -11.29 -1.98 -12.67
C PHE A 272 -10.97 -0.60 -13.22
N GLU A 273 -10.13 -0.48 -14.25
CA GLU A 273 -9.70 0.81 -14.79
C GLU A 273 -10.89 1.68 -15.19
N THR A 274 -11.73 1.21 -16.11
CA THR A 274 -12.91 1.97 -16.56
C THR A 274 -13.88 2.31 -15.42
N PRO A 275 -14.27 1.38 -14.53
CA PRO A 275 -15.10 1.71 -13.37
C PRO A 275 -14.49 2.80 -12.47
N ILE A 276 -13.19 2.74 -12.17
CA ILE A 276 -12.53 3.74 -11.34
C ILE A 276 -12.53 5.10 -12.04
N LEU A 277 -12.12 5.16 -13.31
CA LEU A 277 -12.07 6.38 -14.09
C LEU A 277 -13.43 7.05 -14.20
N THR A 278 -14.49 6.28 -14.43
CA THR A 278 -15.87 6.80 -14.48
C THR A 278 -16.27 7.47 -13.15
N HIS A 279 -15.92 6.87 -12.01
CA HIS A 279 -16.21 7.45 -10.71
C HIS A 279 -15.39 8.71 -10.41
N LEU A 280 -14.12 8.73 -10.82
CA LEU A 280 -13.25 9.90 -10.66
C LEU A 280 -13.73 11.07 -11.51
N ALA A 281 -14.12 10.83 -12.78
CA ALA A 281 -14.67 11.84 -13.66
C ALA A 281 -15.97 12.45 -13.11
N ALA A 282 -16.90 11.62 -12.65
CA ALA A 282 -18.16 12.07 -12.05
C ALA A 282 -17.98 12.92 -10.78
N ARG A 283 -16.82 12.83 -10.09
CA ARG A 283 -16.47 13.69 -8.95
C ARG A 283 -15.91 15.04 -9.38
N SER A 284 -15.07 15.09 -10.43
CA SER A 284 -14.51 16.35 -10.94
C SER A 284 -15.57 17.30 -11.49
N ASP A 285 -16.67 16.77 -12.05
CA ASP A 285 -17.78 17.57 -12.55
C ASP A 285 -18.58 18.29 -11.45
N ARG A 286 -18.45 17.85 -10.21
CA ARG A 286 -19.15 18.45 -9.05
C ARG A 286 -18.40 19.60 -8.37
N GLY A 287 -17.35 20.12 -8.98
CA GLY A 287 -16.59 21.28 -8.53
C GLY A 287 -15.39 20.92 -7.66
N SER A 288 -14.20 21.05 -8.20
CA SER A 288 -12.97 21.05 -7.41
C SER A 288 -12.84 22.39 -6.71
N PRO A 289 -12.57 22.45 -5.41
CA PRO A 289 -12.39 23.70 -4.67
C PRO A 289 -11.08 24.42 -5.00
N ASP A 290 -10.14 23.82 -5.72
CA ASP A 290 -8.84 24.44 -6.03
C ASP A 290 -8.56 24.51 -7.55
N PRO A 291 -8.60 25.73 -8.17
CA PRO A 291 -8.29 25.92 -9.58
C PRO A 291 -6.79 25.75 -9.93
N GLY A 292 -5.88 25.70 -8.96
CA GLY A 292 -4.44 25.55 -9.17
C GLY A 292 -3.95 24.09 -9.16
N ARG A 293 -4.81 23.15 -8.84
CA ARG A 293 -4.48 21.73 -8.79
C ARG A 293 -4.35 21.17 -10.22
N PRO A 294 -3.31 20.36 -10.53
CA PRO A 294 -3.32 19.57 -11.74
C PRO A 294 -4.58 18.70 -11.73
N ARG A 295 -5.55 19.08 -12.55
CA ARG A 295 -6.73 18.24 -12.78
C ARG A 295 -6.22 16.91 -13.31
N TRP A 296 -6.74 15.83 -12.76
CA TRP A 296 -6.64 14.56 -13.42
C TRP A 296 -7.39 14.71 -14.76
N GLU A 297 -6.64 14.98 -15.82
CA GLU A 297 -7.20 14.93 -17.15
C GLU A 297 -7.08 13.50 -17.65
N PRO A 298 -8.19 12.84 -18.02
CA PRO A 298 -8.10 11.61 -18.76
C PRO A 298 -7.27 11.92 -19.98
N ALA A 299 -6.07 11.33 -20.09
CA ALA A 299 -5.29 11.40 -21.32
C ALA A 299 -6.25 11.10 -22.46
N ASN A 300 -6.40 12.05 -23.40
CA ASN A 300 -7.40 12.04 -24.46
C ASN A 300 -7.64 10.62 -24.98
N LEU A 301 -8.70 9.97 -24.49
CA LEU A 301 -9.10 8.60 -24.85
C LEU A 301 -9.53 8.47 -26.33
N SER A 302 -9.58 9.58 -27.08
CA SER A 302 -10.03 9.57 -28.47
C SER A 302 -8.99 9.09 -29.49
N SER A 303 -7.75 8.79 -29.09
CA SER A 303 -6.70 8.37 -30.06
C SER A 303 -6.03 7.04 -29.80
N THR A 304 -6.47 6.23 -28.83
CA THR A 304 -5.71 5.00 -28.44
C THR A 304 -6.59 3.75 -28.31
N ILE A 305 -7.66 3.62 -29.10
CA ILE A 305 -8.45 2.36 -29.14
C ILE A 305 -7.82 1.30 -30.07
N HIS A 306 -6.84 1.65 -30.91
CA HIS A 306 -6.16 0.71 -31.81
C HIS A 306 -4.64 0.95 -31.87
N GLY A 307 -3.95 0.65 -30.79
CA GLY A 307 -2.50 0.59 -30.81
C GLY A 307 -2.00 0.16 -29.44
N SER A 308 -1.25 -0.93 -29.38
CA SER A 308 -0.39 -1.21 -28.22
C SER A 308 0.34 0.08 -27.86
N PRO A 309 0.42 0.47 -26.56
CA PRO A 309 1.11 1.68 -26.17
C PRO A 309 2.56 1.58 -26.64
N THR A 310 2.88 2.24 -27.74
CA THR A 310 4.26 2.44 -28.16
C THR A 310 4.86 3.42 -27.17
N ILE A 311 5.54 2.91 -26.17
CA ILE A 311 6.41 3.69 -25.29
C ILE A 311 7.37 4.46 -26.21
N PRO A 312 7.44 5.82 -26.14
CA PRO A 312 8.38 6.58 -26.92
C PRO A 312 9.78 5.97 -26.77
N GLU A 313 10.48 5.80 -27.89
CA GLU A 313 11.74 5.05 -27.95
C GLU A 313 12.82 5.59 -26.99
N ARG A 314 12.77 6.86 -26.62
CA ARG A 314 13.62 7.46 -25.58
C ARG A 314 13.36 6.94 -24.16
N ARG A 315 12.16 6.40 -23.85
CA ARG A 315 11.82 5.81 -22.53
C ARG A 315 12.02 4.28 -22.49
N ARG A 316 12.23 3.63 -23.65
CA ARG A 316 12.50 2.17 -23.74
C ARG A 316 13.88 1.75 -23.29
N ARG A 317 14.80 2.65 -22.98
CA ARG A 317 16.21 2.33 -22.71
C ARG A 317 16.55 1.93 -21.28
N TRP A 318 15.58 1.72 -20.40
CA TRP A 318 15.79 1.03 -19.14
C TRP A 318 15.43 -0.45 -19.27
N LEU A 319 16.09 -1.11 -20.23
CA LEU A 319 16.06 -2.56 -20.34
C LEU A 319 16.95 -3.18 -19.24
N PRO A 320 16.67 -4.41 -18.79
CA PRO A 320 17.46 -5.11 -17.74
C PRO A 320 18.97 -5.07 -17.95
N GLY A 321 19.44 -5.00 -19.20
CA GLY A 321 20.86 -4.90 -19.53
C GLY A 321 21.52 -3.54 -19.26
N VAL A 322 20.75 -2.46 -19.08
CA VAL A 322 21.29 -1.12 -18.74
C VAL A 322 21.30 -0.94 -17.23
N ALA A 323 20.28 -1.45 -16.52
CA ALA A 323 20.28 -1.49 -15.06
C ALA A 323 21.50 -2.32 -14.55
N GLY A 324 21.79 -3.47 -15.16
CA GLY A 324 22.99 -4.25 -14.85
C GLY A 324 24.30 -3.49 -15.08
N ARG A 325 24.43 -2.76 -16.20
CA ARG A 325 25.66 -2.01 -16.52
C ARG A 325 25.83 -0.73 -15.68
N LEU A 326 24.75 -0.04 -15.33
CA LEU A 326 24.81 1.10 -14.41
C LEU A 326 25.06 0.64 -12.97
N SER A 327 24.49 -0.50 -12.55
CA SER A 327 24.76 -1.08 -11.24
C SER A 327 26.21 -1.51 -11.12
N ASP A 328 26.78 -2.18 -12.12
CA ASP A 328 28.18 -2.58 -12.13
C ASP A 328 29.14 -1.39 -12.12
N GLY A 329 28.82 -0.32 -12.86
CA GLY A 329 29.60 0.91 -12.87
C GLY A 329 29.52 1.67 -11.53
N LEU A 330 28.31 1.85 -10.99
CA LEU A 330 28.09 2.51 -9.70
C LEU A 330 28.61 1.67 -8.53
N ILE A 331 28.41 0.35 -8.55
CA ILE A 331 28.90 -0.57 -7.53
C ILE A 331 30.45 -0.60 -7.54
N ARG A 332 31.10 -0.60 -8.70
CA ARG A 332 32.56 -0.52 -8.81
C ARG A 332 33.10 0.82 -8.31
N LEU A 333 32.48 1.93 -8.66
CA LEU A 333 32.90 3.27 -8.22
C LEU A 333 32.71 3.46 -6.71
N HIS A 334 31.60 2.98 -6.15
CA HIS A 334 31.31 3.08 -4.72
C HIS A 334 32.02 2.02 -3.89
N GLY A 335 32.17 0.81 -4.39
CA GLY A 335 32.98 -0.23 -3.75
C GLY A 335 34.46 0.17 -3.65
N TRP A 336 34.96 0.96 -4.62
CA TRP A 336 36.31 1.54 -4.55
C TRP A 336 36.41 2.68 -3.52
N ARG A 337 35.39 3.56 -3.42
CA ARG A 337 35.34 4.63 -2.41
C ARG A 337 35.16 4.08 -1.00
N LEU A 338 34.34 3.07 -0.83
CA LEU A 338 34.11 2.40 0.46
C LEU A 338 35.37 1.67 0.95
N ARG A 339 36.07 0.94 0.05
CA ARG A 339 37.36 0.29 0.38
C ARG A 339 38.41 1.29 0.78
N ARG A 340 38.50 2.43 0.09
CA ARG A 340 39.45 3.52 0.50
C ARG A 340 39.10 4.14 1.85
N ARG A 341 37.82 4.27 2.17
CA ARG A 341 37.37 4.82 3.47
C ARG A 341 37.61 3.84 4.61
N LEU A 342 37.39 2.56 4.40
CA LEU A 342 37.70 1.48 5.36
C LEU A 342 39.20 1.29 5.57
N GLN A 343 40.02 1.47 4.52
CA GLN A 343 41.46 1.44 4.65
C GLN A 343 42.05 2.66 5.40
N ARG A 344 41.43 3.85 5.25
CA ARG A 344 41.81 5.04 6.02
C ARG A 344 41.45 4.95 7.50
N ASN A 345 40.31 4.28 7.84
CA ASN A 345 39.93 4.07 9.23
C ASN A 345 40.76 2.96 9.94
N ARG A 346 41.39 2.07 9.18
CA ARG A 346 42.33 1.06 9.72
C ARG A 346 43.77 1.54 9.83
N ALA A 347 44.08 2.66 9.21
CA ALA A 347 45.45 3.26 9.26
C ALA A 347 45.51 4.44 10.25
N GLY A 348 44.47 4.64 11.06
CA GLY A 348 44.37 5.68 12.10
C GLY A 348 44.29 5.11 13.53
N GLU A 349 44.59 3.80 13.72
CA GLU A 349 44.87 3.19 15.02
C GLU A 349 46.36 3.07 15.28
#